data_d8129f2c7fac04cf2669c1ad9905a234
#
_entry.id   d8129f2c7fac04cf2669c1ad9905a234
#
_cell.length_a   1.000
_cell.length_b   1.000
_cell.length_c   1.000
_cell.angle_alpha   90.00
_cell.angle_beta   90.00
_cell.angle_gamma   90.00
#
_symmetry.space_group_name_H-M   'P 1'
#
loop_
_entity.id
_entity.type
_entity.pdbx_description
1 polymer ?
#
loop_
_entity_poly.entity_id
_entity_poly.type
_entity_poly.pdbx_seq_one_letter_code
_entity_poly.pdbx_strand_id
1 'polypeptide(L)'
;MIHLEKITRENLDAVLEMKIKEEQRTFVSTAAVSLARAYVYRDTAFPFAVYDDETPVGFIMLGYYEARNQYTLWAFFIDEKYQCRGCGRRALELGIAYLKEKHGAREVFTGVIPENAAALSLYRSVGFAETGFAENGMLEMKFSLDESGDDKNNR
;
A
#
# COMPACT_ATOMS: atom_id res chain seq x y z
N MET A 1 1.41 -12.80 13.68
CA MET A 1 1.18 -12.94 12.23
C MET A 1 0.56 -11.66 11.68
N ILE A 2 1.11 -11.14 10.61
CA ILE A 2 0.61 -9.90 9.99
C ILE A 2 -0.69 -10.18 9.25
N HIS A 3 -1.70 -9.35 9.49
CA HIS A 3 -2.98 -9.39 8.77
C HIS A 3 -3.57 -8.00 8.64
N LEU A 4 -4.56 -7.85 7.76
CA LEU A 4 -5.26 -6.59 7.51
C LEU A 4 -6.65 -6.64 8.14
N GLU A 5 -7.06 -5.56 8.79
CA GLU A 5 -8.39 -5.39 9.33
C GLU A 5 -9.00 -4.08 8.85
N LYS A 6 -10.31 -4.07 8.65
CA LYS A 6 -11.02 -2.83 8.33
C LYS A 6 -10.87 -1.81 9.45
N ILE A 7 -10.89 -0.54 9.10
CA ILE A 7 -10.93 0.53 10.08
C ILE A 7 -12.31 0.55 10.72
N THR A 8 -12.35 0.46 12.04
CA THR A 8 -13.57 0.41 12.85
C THR A 8 -13.48 1.42 13.98
N ARG A 9 -14.58 1.62 14.70
CA ARG A 9 -14.59 2.48 15.87
C ARG A 9 -13.62 1.98 16.97
N GLU A 10 -13.35 0.68 17.00
CA GLU A 10 -12.50 0.06 18.00
C GLU A 10 -11.01 0.31 17.73
N ASN A 11 -10.59 0.42 16.46
CA ASN A 11 -9.17 0.59 16.12
C ASN A 11 -8.80 1.98 15.59
N LEU A 12 -9.78 2.86 15.34
CA LEU A 12 -9.53 4.17 14.73
C LEU A 12 -8.52 4.99 15.52
N ASP A 13 -8.70 5.13 16.83
CA ASP A 13 -7.82 5.97 17.64
C ASP A 13 -6.39 5.42 17.66
N ALA A 14 -6.23 4.11 17.75
CA ALA A 14 -4.90 3.50 17.68
C ALA A 14 -4.20 3.79 16.33
N VAL A 15 -4.94 3.73 15.23
CA VAL A 15 -4.41 4.05 13.90
C VAL A 15 -4.02 5.52 13.79
N LEU A 16 -4.85 6.43 14.31
CA LEU A 16 -4.59 7.87 14.27
C LEU A 16 -3.39 8.27 15.14
N GLU A 17 -3.11 7.54 16.19
CA GLU A 17 -1.99 7.79 17.11
C GLU A 17 -0.64 7.27 16.61
N MET A 18 -0.62 6.46 15.56
CA MET A 18 0.61 5.92 14.98
C MET A 18 1.53 7.04 14.50
N LYS A 19 2.83 6.86 14.70
CA LYS A 19 3.85 7.84 14.34
C LYS A 19 4.77 7.30 13.25
N ILE A 20 5.05 8.17 12.29
CA ILE A 20 6.02 7.93 11.23
C ILE A 20 7.35 8.55 11.67
N LYS A 21 8.48 7.95 11.31
CA LYS A 21 9.80 8.55 11.54
C LYS A 21 9.84 9.96 10.96
N GLU A 22 10.48 10.88 11.67
CA GLU A 22 10.50 12.29 11.29
C GLU A 22 11.03 12.52 9.89
N GLU A 23 12.08 11.79 9.49
CA GLU A 23 12.65 11.86 8.14
C GLU A 23 11.71 11.36 7.05
N GLN A 24 10.64 10.64 7.41
CA GLN A 24 9.64 10.11 6.46
C GLN A 24 8.38 10.97 6.37
N ARG A 25 8.19 11.94 7.24
CA ARG A 25 6.95 12.74 7.34
C ARG A 25 6.60 13.51 6.07
N THR A 26 7.60 13.97 5.34
CA THR A 26 7.37 14.72 4.10
C THR A 26 6.99 13.81 2.92
N PHE A 27 7.15 12.49 3.06
CA PHE A 27 6.95 11.53 1.98
C PHE A 27 5.63 10.75 2.11
N VAL A 28 4.99 10.78 3.26
CA VAL A 28 3.85 9.91 3.57
C VAL A 28 2.69 10.73 4.12
N SER A 29 1.49 10.49 3.58
CA SER A 29 0.27 11.06 4.12
C SER A 29 -0.08 10.41 5.46
N THR A 30 -0.61 11.19 6.40
CA THR A 30 -1.10 10.67 7.68
C THR A 30 -2.34 9.80 7.47
N ALA A 31 -2.62 8.94 8.45
CA ALA A 31 -3.86 8.15 8.44
C ALA A 31 -5.11 9.05 8.42
N ALA A 32 -5.09 10.16 9.17
CA ALA A 32 -6.21 11.10 9.20
C ALA A 32 -6.53 11.68 7.82
N VAL A 33 -5.52 12.14 7.09
CA VAL A 33 -5.68 12.67 5.73
C VAL A 33 -6.18 11.58 4.79
N SER A 34 -5.61 10.39 4.87
CA SER A 34 -6.00 9.26 4.01
C SER A 34 -7.45 8.83 4.28
N LEU A 35 -7.86 8.75 5.54
CA LEU A 35 -9.23 8.37 5.90
C LEU A 35 -10.25 9.45 5.51
N ALA A 36 -9.88 10.74 5.57
CA ALA A 36 -10.73 11.81 5.06
C ALA A 36 -10.99 11.66 3.55
N ARG A 37 -9.96 11.32 2.78
CA ARG A 37 -10.09 11.02 1.35
C ARG A 37 -10.94 9.77 1.13
N ALA A 38 -10.72 8.72 1.92
CA ALA A 38 -11.51 7.49 1.82
C ALA A 38 -12.99 7.71 2.07
N TYR A 39 -13.34 8.64 2.94
CA TYR A 39 -14.75 9.02 3.17
C TYR A 39 -15.40 9.57 1.90
N VAL A 40 -14.68 10.42 1.16
CA VAL A 40 -15.17 11.01 -0.10
C VAL A 40 -15.19 9.98 -1.24
N TYR A 41 -14.13 9.17 -1.33
CA TYR A 41 -13.97 8.15 -2.38
C TYR A 41 -14.32 6.75 -1.87
N ARG A 42 -15.38 6.65 -1.06
CA ARG A 42 -15.73 5.40 -0.33
C ARG A 42 -15.93 4.18 -1.22
N ASP A 43 -16.34 4.38 -2.47
CA ASP A 43 -16.57 3.27 -3.41
C ASP A 43 -15.28 2.75 -4.05
N THR A 44 -14.22 3.53 -4.02
CA THR A 44 -12.95 3.23 -4.68
C THR A 44 -11.74 3.21 -3.76
N ALA A 45 -11.90 3.58 -2.49
CA ALA A 45 -10.85 3.56 -1.49
C ALA A 45 -11.04 2.39 -0.52
N PHE A 46 -9.97 1.66 -0.24
CA PHE A 46 -9.98 0.46 0.61
C PHE A 46 -8.94 0.60 1.73
N PRO A 47 -9.27 1.34 2.81
CA PRO A 47 -8.36 1.52 3.94
C PRO A 47 -8.38 0.34 4.89
N PHE A 48 -7.19 -0.05 5.39
CA PHE A 48 -7.02 -1.11 6.37
C PHE A 48 -6.02 -0.72 7.45
N ALA A 49 -6.25 -1.20 8.66
CA ALA A 49 -5.23 -1.27 9.68
C ALA A 49 -4.38 -2.52 9.47
N VAL A 50 -3.08 -2.39 9.65
CA VAL A 50 -2.15 -3.52 9.64
C VAL A 50 -1.95 -3.97 11.07
N TYR A 51 -2.15 -5.26 11.32
CA TYR A 51 -2.00 -5.88 12.64
C TYR A 51 -0.87 -6.88 12.64
N ASP A 52 -0.18 -6.96 13.77
CA ASP A 52 0.64 -8.11 14.12
C ASP A 52 -0.04 -8.78 15.32
N ASP A 53 -0.66 -9.94 15.06
CA ASP A 53 -1.58 -10.61 15.98
C ASP A 53 -2.69 -9.65 16.45
N GLU A 54 -2.70 -9.21 17.71
CA GLU A 54 -3.71 -8.31 18.25
C GLU A 54 -3.26 -6.84 18.29
N THR A 55 -2.04 -6.55 17.84
CA THR A 55 -1.46 -5.21 17.93
C THR A 55 -1.53 -4.49 16.60
N PRO A 56 -2.19 -3.31 16.53
CA PRO A 56 -2.13 -2.48 15.32
C PRO A 56 -0.73 -1.89 15.15
N VAL A 57 -0.11 -2.13 14.00
CA VAL A 57 1.29 -1.75 13.73
C VAL A 57 1.47 -0.83 12.54
N GLY A 58 0.41 -0.61 11.73
CA GLY A 58 0.51 0.22 10.54
C GLY A 58 -0.83 0.49 9.90
N PHE A 59 -0.76 1.16 8.76
CA PHE A 59 -1.91 1.55 7.95
C PHE A 59 -1.60 1.34 6.47
N ILE A 60 -2.57 0.82 5.74
CA ILE A 60 -2.48 0.68 4.29
C ILE A 60 -3.81 1.08 3.66
N MET A 61 -3.77 1.89 2.63
CA MET A 61 -4.94 2.22 1.84
C MET A 61 -4.69 1.90 0.38
N LEU A 62 -5.49 0.98 -0.12
CA LEU A 62 -5.53 0.60 -1.51
C LEU A 62 -6.69 1.32 -2.16
N GLY A 63 -6.71 1.37 -3.48
CA GLY A 63 -7.82 2.01 -4.16
C GLY A 63 -7.83 1.74 -5.65
N TYR A 64 -8.87 2.22 -6.30
CA TYR A 64 -9.02 2.22 -7.74
C TYR A 64 -9.03 3.65 -8.25
N TYR A 65 -8.05 3.98 -9.07
CA TYR A 65 -7.91 5.32 -9.68
C TYR A 65 -8.62 5.34 -11.03
N GLU A 66 -9.84 5.85 -11.04
CA GLU A 66 -10.72 5.83 -12.21
C GLU A 66 -10.14 6.55 -13.43
N ALA A 67 -9.45 7.67 -13.19
CA ALA A 67 -8.89 8.49 -14.28
C ALA A 67 -7.91 7.73 -15.17
N ARG A 68 -7.25 6.69 -14.64
CA ARG A 68 -6.29 5.88 -15.37
C ARG A 68 -6.62 4.39 -15.38
N ASN A 69 -7.78 4.00 -14.85
CA ASN A 69 -8.20 2.60 -14.74
C ASN A 69 -7.13 1.73 -14.05
N GLN A 70 -6.61 2.21 -12.91
CA GLN A 70 -5.52 1.55 -12.20
C GLN A 70 -5.91 1.19 -10.78
N TYR A 71 -5.66 -0.04 -10.37
CA TYR A 71 -5.59 -0.37 -8.94
C TYR A 71 -4.29 0.15 -8.37
N THR A 72 -4.37 0.82 -7.23
CA THR A 72 -3.24 1.56 -6.67
C THR A 72 -3.06 1.32 -5.18
N LEU A 73 -1.82 1.47 -4.74
CA LEU A 73 -1.47 1.68 -3.35
C LEU A 73 -1.46 3.20 -3.12
N TRP A 74 -2.45 3.72 -2.40
CA TRP A 74 -2.59 5.16 -2.19
C TRP A 74 -1.82 5.69 -0.98
N ALA A 75 -1.79 4.92 0.11
CA ALA A 75 -1.08 5.29 1.32
C ALA A 75 -0.63 4.04 2.07
N PHE A 76 0.55 4.14 2.67
CA PHE A 76 1.10 3.01 3.40
C PHE A 76 2.18 3.49 4.37
N PHE A 77 2.09 3.05 5.62
CA PHE A 77 3.17 3.21 6.57
C PHE A 77 3.08 2.16 7.68
N ILE A 78 4.22 1.90 8.32
CA ILE A 78 4.32 1.12 9.54
C ILE A 78 4.70 2.10 10.67
N ASP A 79 4.06 1.97 11.83
CA ASP A 79 4.39 2.74 13.02
C ASP A 79 5.91 2.62 13.30
N GLU A 80 6.54 3.74 13.64
CA GLU A 80 7.99 3.79 13.86
C GLU A 80 8.50 2.77 14.88
N LYS A 81 7.67 2.37 15.83
CA LYS A 81 7.99 1.34 16.82
C LYS A 81 8.16 -0.06 16.24
N TYR A 82 7.55 -0.30 15.08
CA TYR A 82 7.48 -1.64 14.48
C TYR A 82 8.17 -1.74 13.13
N GLN A 83 8.88 -0.71 12.69
CA GLN A 83 9.61 -0.72 11.43
C GLN A 83 10.81 -1.69 11.49
N CYS A 84 11.28 -2.13 10.31
CA CYS A 84 12.41 -3.04 10.14
C CYS A 84 12.22 -4.45 10.73
N ARG A 85 10.98 -4.89 10.88
CA ARG A 85 10.63 -6.23 11.37
C ARG A 85 9.95 -7.10 10.33
N GLY A 86 9.98 -6.70 9.06
CA GLY A 86 9.30 -7.40 7.97
C GLY A 86 7.79 -7.14 7.88
N CYS A 87 7.22 -6.33 8.77
CA CYS A 87 5.79 -5.99 8.77
C CYS A 87 5.37 -5.31 7.47
N GLY A 88 6.17 -4.37 6.99
CA GLY A 88 5.87 -3.60 5.78
C GLY A 88 5.78 -4.47 4.54
N ARG A 89 6.75 -5.35 4.35
CA ARG A 89 6.76 -6.28 3.23
C ARG A 89 5.53 -7.18 3.23
N ARG A 90 5.23 -7.77 4.39
CA ARG A 90 4.08 -8.67 4.51
C ARG A 90 2.75 -7.93 4.31
N ALA A 91 2.63 -6.70 4.84
CA ALA A 91 1.44 -5.88 4.64
C ALA A 91 1.21 -5.55 3.16
N LEU A 92 2.27 -5.22 2.43
CA LEU A 92 2.18 -4.96 0.99
C LEU A 92 1.73 -6.21 0.22
N GLU A 93 2.31 -7.36 0.53
CA GLU A 93 1.91 -8.64 -0.09
C GLU A 93 0.43 -8.93 0.14
N LEU A 94 -0.07 -8.69 1.36
CA LEU A 94 -1.48 -8.87 1.70
C LEU A 94 -2.38 -7.87 0.97
N GLY A 95 -1.95 -6.62 0.84
CA GLY A 95 -2.69 -5.60 0.09
C GLY A 95 -2.82 -5.94 -1.39
N ILE A 96 -1.74 -6.40 -1.99
CA ILE A 96 -1.72 -6.86 -3.38
C ILE A 96 -2.65 -8.07 -3.55
N ALA A 97 -2.58 -9.03 -2.65
CA ALA A 97 -3.46 -10.21 -2.65
C ALA A 97 -4.93 -9.81 -2.51
N TYR A 98 -5.24 -8.84 -1.65
CA TYR A 98 -6.59 -8.30 -1.51
C TYR A 98 -7.13 -7.76 -2.83
N LEU A 99 -6.35 -6.93 -3.53
CA LEU A 99 -6.76 -6.38 -4.83
C LEU A 99 -6.98 -7.46 -5.87
N LYS A 100 -6.12 -8.47 -5.90
CA LYS A 100 -6.27 -9.61 -6.79
C LYS A 100 -7.54 -10.41 -6.49
N GLU A 101 -7.71 -10.81 -5.24
CA GLU A 101 -8.78 -11.73 -4.84
C GLU A 101 -10.16 -11.07 -4.82
N LYS A 102 -10.27 -9.82 -4.37
CA LYS A 102 -11.54 -9.11 -4.22
C LYS A 102 -11.94 -8.29 -5.44
N HIS A 103 -10.98 -7.84 -6.23
CA HIS A 103 -11.23 -6.93 -7.35
C HIS A 103 -10.73 -7.45 -8.69
N GLY A 104 -10.07 -8.60 -8.73
CA GLY A 104 -9.54 -9.17 -9.97
C GLY A 104 -8.41 -8.35 -10.57
N ALA A 105 -7.69 -7.58 -9.76
CA ALA A 105 -6.58 -6.77 -10.25
C ALA A 105 -5.49 -7.63 -10.87
N ARG A 106 -4.97 -7.20 -12.01
CA ARG A 106 -3.83 -7.84 -12.70
C ARG A 106 -2.54 -7.07 -12.49
N GLU A 107 -2.66 -5.80 -12.17
CA GLU A 107 -1.55 -4.89 -11.94
C GLU A 107 -1.88 -4.00 -10.76
N VAL A 108 -0.87 -3.64 -9.98
CA VAL A 108 -0.99 -2.67 -8.89
C VAL A 108 0.05 -1.59 -9.11
N PHE A 109 -0.38 -0.34 -9.06
CA PHE A 109 0.47 0.83 -9.26
C PHE A 109 0.68 1.57 -7.94
N THR A 110 1.79 2.27 -7.83
CA THR A 110 2.03 3.21 -6.74
C THR A 110 2.90 4.35 -7.24
N GLY A 111 2.81 5.50 -6.60
CA GLY A 111 3.71 6.62 -6.82
C GLY A 111 4.69 6.73 -5.66
N VAL A 112 5.93 7.05 -5.95
CA VAL A 112 6.96 7.22 -4.93
C VAL A 112 7.80 8.43 -5.23
N ILE A 113 8.09 9.22 -4.20
CA ILE A 113 9.03 10.34 -4.30
C ILE A 113 10.45 9.75 -4.41
N PRO A 114 11.25 10.15 -5.42
CA PRO A 114 12.57 9.55 -5.66
C PRO A 114 13.51 9.59 -4.45
N GLU A 115 13.39 10.61 -3.63
CA GLU A 115 14.21 10.79 -2.42
C GLU A 115 13.85 9.80 -1.30
N ASN A 116 12.68 9.16 -1.39
CA ASN A 116 12.26 8.15 -0.43
C ASN A 116 12.91 6.80 -0.73
N ALA A 117 14.20 6.67 -0.44
CA ALA A 117 14.98 5.48 -0.74
C ALA A 117 14.46 4.23 -0.03
N ALA A 118 13.95 4.39 1.19
CA ALA A 118 13.40 3.27 1.96
C ALA A 118 12.17 2.67 1.28
N ALA A 119 11.26 3.50 0.79
CA ALA A 119 10.08 3.05 0.08
C ALA A 119 10.45 2.39 -1.26
N LEU A 120 11.35 3.00 -2.03
CA LEU A 120 11.84 2.43 -3.28
C LEU A 120 12.42 1.03 -3.08
N SER A 121 13.28 0.88 -2.07
CA SER A 121 13.89 -0.40 -1.74
C SER A 121 12.84 -1.45 -1.36
N LEU A 122 11.88 -1.08 -0.52
CA LEU A 122 10.80 -1.96 -0.09
C LEU A 122 9.93 -2.40 -1.28
N TYR A 123 9.49 -1.46 -2.10
CA TYR A 123 8.65 -1.76 -3.26
C TYR A 123 9.36 -2.66 -4.25
N ARG A 124 10.63 -2.39 -4.56
CA ARG A 124 11.44 -3.26 -5.43
C ARG A 124 11.58 -4.67 -4.84
N SER A 125 11.79 -4.78 -3.52
CA SER A 125 11.93 -6.07 -2.85
C SER A 125 10.66 -6.92 -2.92
N VAL A 126 9.49 -6.28 -2.98
CA VAL A 126 8.20 -6.96 -3.12
C VAL A 126 7.93 -7.36 -4.57
N GLY A 127 8.50 -6.64 -5.55
CA GLY A 127 8.36 -6.95 -6.97
C GLY A 127 7.85 -5.80 -7.83
N PHE A 128 7.72 -4.60 -7.29
CA PHE A 128 7.42 -3.42 -8.09
C PHE A 128 8.63 -3.02 -8.94
N ALA A 129 8.35 -2.55 -10.15
CA ALA A 129 9.35 -1.99 -11.06
C ALA A 129 8.89 -0.63 -11.58
N GLU A 130 9.84 0.27 -11.83
CA GLU A 130 9.54 1.57 -12.41
C GLU A 130 8.98 1.41 -13.83
N THR A 131 7.94 2.20 -14.16
CA THR A 131 7.31 2.17 -15.49
C THR A 131 7.92 3.17 -16.46
N GLY A 132 8.71 4.12 -15.98
CA GLY A 132 9.21 5.24 -16.76
C GLY A 132 8.29 6.45 -16.76
N PHE A 133 7.08 6.32 -16.22
CA PHE A 133 6.15 7.44 -16.09
C PHE A 133 6.39 8.18 -14.77
N ALA A 134 6.35 9.50 -14.82
CA ALA A 134 6.46 10.36 -13.64
C ALA A 134 5.45 11.50 -13.72
N GLU A 135 4.85 11.83 -12.59
CA GLU A 135 3.86 12.90 -12.48
C GLU A 135 3.94 13.55 -11.11
N ASN A 136 3.85 14.87 -11.06
CA ASN A 136 3.89 15.63 -9.80
C ASN A 136 5.10 15.31 -8.91
N GLY A 137 6.25 15.04 -9.52
CA GLY A 137 7.47 14.69 -8.78
C GLY A 137 7.52 13.27 -8.25
N MET A 138 6.55 12.44 -8.61
CA MET A 138 6.49 11.03 -8.17
C MET A 138 6.81 10.12 -9.34
N LEU A 139 7.62 9.09 -9.06
CA LEU A 139 7.87 8.00 -10.00
C LEU A 139 6.76 6.97 -9.89
N GLU A 140 6.24 6.52 -11.02
CA GLU A 140 5.28 5.42 -11.03
C GLU A 140 6.01 4.08 -10.98
N MET A 141 5.52 3.20 -10.13
CA MET A 141 5.96 1.81 -10.06
C MET A 141 4.76 0.87 -10.26
N LYS A 142 5.02 -0.29 -10.80
CA LYS A 142 3.99 -1.29 -11.12
C LYS A 142 4.40 -2.67 -10.62
N PHE A 143 3.45 -3.37 -10.02
CA PHE A 143 3.53 -4.79 -9.70
C PHE A 143 2.61 -5.56 -10.66
N SER A 144 3.12 -6.57 -11.34
CA SER A 144 2.35 -7.41 -12.26
C SER A 144 1.97 -8.71 -11.59
N LEU A 145 0.65 -8.97 -11.54
CA LEU A 145 0.06 -10.18 -10.96
C LEU A 145 -0.12 -11.30 -11.99
N ASP A 146 -0.03 -10.96 -13.28
CA ASP A 146 -0.07 -11.95 -14.34
C ASP A 146 1.25 -12.72 -14.35
N GLU A 147 1.22 -13.94 -13.80
CA GLU A 147 2.36 -14.82 -13.94
C GLU A 147 2.48 -15.26 -15.41
N SER A 148 3.61 -14.94 -16.00
CA SER A 148 4.03 -15.47 -17.30
C SER A 148 4.38 -16.97 -17.20
N GLY A 149 3.61 -17.73 -16.40
CA GLY A 149 3.86 -19.14 -16.09
C GLY A 149 3.09 -20.14 -16.94
N ASP A 150 2.02 -19.73 -17.60
CA ASP A 150 1.14 -20.66 -18.30
C ASP A 150 1.39 -20.79 -19.80
N ASP A 151 2.33 -20.09 -20.37
CA ASP A 151 2.63 -20.17 -21.81
C ASP A 151 3.68 -21.23 -22.19
N LYS A 152 4.05 -22.12 -21.29
CA LYS A 152 5.03 -23.17 -21.61
C LYS A 152 4.44 -24.54 -21.93
N ASN A 153 3.13 -24.66 -22.01
CA ASN A 153 2.51 -25.97 -22.27
C ASN A 153 1.52 -26.00 -23.42
N ASN A 154 1.71 -25.16 -24.41
CA ASN A 154 0.94 -25.31 -25.66
C ASN A 154 1.86 -25.21 -26.88
N ARG A 155 2.72 -26.20 -27.00
CA ARG A 155 3.35 -26.55 -28.28
C ARG A 155 3.23 -28.03 -28.53
#